data_e650ff1b9a38b3f5716742574402f0b6
#
_entry.id   e650ff1b9a38b3f5716742574402f0b6
#
_cell.length_a   1.000
_cell.length_b   1.000
_cell.length_c   1.000
_cell.angle_alpha   90.00
_cell.angle_beta   90.00
_cell.angle_gamma   90.00
#
_symmetry.space_group_name_H-M   'P 1'
#
loop_
_entity.id
_entity.type
_entity.pdbx_description
1 polymer ?
#
loop_
_entity_poly.entity_id
_entity_poly.type
_entity_poly.pdbx_seq_one_letter_code
_entity_poly.pdbx_strand_id
1 'polypeptide(L)'
;MKRLFAYILLIVFALPTYAQLSNDSISLDSVPLTQKEIDRLFWKPNPMRAVWLGAVLPGAGQIYNRSYWKLPIVYGGFMGCIYAVTWTNNQYIGYKDAYRDIYYDIQNGTVSDSPDKSYNAILPEGYTIQSMGGASAYQSRLKEWQNASLRNRDLSILVTVLVYALSLIDAYVDAQLFDFDISNDLSLNVTPQLYYDLHNQRTAEIKLAIQF
;
A
#
# COMPACT_ATOMS: atom_id res chain seq x y z
N MET A 1 16.41 -10.59 10.96
CA MET A 1 15.37 -9.87 10.20
C MET A 1 14.10 -10.69 9.93
N LYS A 2 14.18 -11.98 9.52
CA LYS A 2 12.99 -12.83 9.26
C LYS A 2 12.07 -13.02 10.48
N ARG A 3 12.61 -13.11 11.70
CA ARG A 3 11.82 -13.28 12.93
C ARG A 3 11.10 -12.01 13.38
N LEU A 4 11.67 -10.83 13.12
CA LEU A 4 11.05 -9.52 13.43
C LEU A 4 9.84 -9.26 12.53
N PHE A 5 9.92 -9.66 11.24
CA PHE A 5 8.83 -9.54 10.27
C PHE A 5 7.63 -10.44 10.66
N ALA A 6 7.90 -11.64 11.18
CA ALA A 6 6.88 -12.55 11.67
C ALA A 6 6.13 -12.00 12.90
N TYR A 7 6.84 -11.32 13.82
CA TYR A 7 6.22 -10.70 15.00
C TYR A 7 5.36 -9.48 14.62
N ILE A 8 5.78 -8.65 13.65
CA ILE A 8 5.00 -7.52 13.15
C ILE A 8 3.72 -8.03 12.47
N LEU A 9 3.81 -9.08 11.66
CA LEU A 9 2.65 -9.70 11.01
C LEU A 9 1.67 -10.29 12.04
N LEU A 10 2.16 -10.87 13.11
CA LEU A 10 1.35 -11.46 14.19
C LEU A 10 0.66 -10.38 15.04
N ILE A 11 1.29 -9.22 15.25
CA ILE A 11 0.70 -8.07 15.95
C ILE A 11 -0.41 -7.42 15.14
N VAL A 12 -0.26 -7.33 13.80
CA VAL A 12 -1.30 -6.79 12.91
C VAL A 12 -2.53 -7.69 12.86
N PHE A 13 -2.35 -9.03 13.00
CA PHE A 13 -3.46 -9.99 13.03
C PHE A 13 -4.10 -10.16 14.42
N ALA A 14 -3.43 -9.70 15.49
CA ALA A 14 -3.91 -9.79 16.87
C ALA A 14 -4.70 -8.55 17.32
N LEU A 15 -5.14 -7.68 16.41
CA LEU A 15 -6.10 -6.63 16.76
C LEU A 15 -7.44 -7.33 17.07
N PRO A 16 -7.88 -7.37 18.35
CA PRO A 16 -9.16 -7.97 18.67
C PRO A 16 -10.26 -7.19 17.97
N THR A 17 -11.00 -7.86 17.09
CA THR A 17 -12.30 -7.41 16.62
C THR A 17 -13.25 -7.40 17.82
N TYR A 18 -13.25 -6.31 18.57
CA TYR A 18 -14.31 -6.05 19.53
C TYR A 18 -15.58 -5.66 18.74
N ALA A 19 -16.17 -6.65 18.08
CA ALA A 19 -17.57 -6.58 17.72
C ALA A 19 -18.35 -6.91 19.00
N GLN A 20 -18.48 -5.95 19.89
CA GLN A 20 -19.46 -6.02 20.98
C GLN A 20 -20.82 -5.76 20.34
N LEU A 21 -21.55 -6.84 20.03
CA LEU A 21 -23.00 -6.79 19.90
C LEU A 21 -23.56 -6.49 21.30
N SER A 22 -23.69 -5.20 21.62
CA SER A 22 -24.59 -4.79 22.69
C SER A 22 -26.01 -4.89 22.13
N ASN A 23 -26.71 -5.99 22.43
CA ASN A 23 -28.16 -6.07 22.33
C ASN A 23 -28.80 -5.23 23.45
N ASP A 24 -28.51 -3.95 23.48
CA ASP A 24 -29.33 -3.00 24.18
C ASP A 24 -30.53 -2.67 23.25
N SER A 25 -31.69 -3.24 23.56
CA SER A 25 -32.95 -2.74 23.09
C SER A 25 -33.10 -1.30 23.61
N ILE A 26 -32.60 -0.35 22.83
CA ILE A 26 -32.79 1.07 23.09
C ILE A 26 -34.27 1.33 22.95
N SER A 27 -34.97 1.45 24.10
CA SER A 27 -36.23 2.12 24.18
C SER A 27 -36.01 3.54 23.65
N LEU A 28 -36.65 3.88 22.53
CA LEU A 28 -36.64 5.22 21.93
C LEU A 28 -37.47 6.17 22.82
N ASP A 29 -37.00 6.39 24.06
CA ASP A 29 -37.36 7.58 24.78
C ASP A 29 -36.55 8.73 24.18
N SER A 30 -37.27 9.73 23.67
CA SER A 30 -36.76 10.91 22.98
C SER A 30 -35.83 11.72 23.87
N VAL A 31 -34.58 11.24 24.02
CA VAL A 31 -33.51 12.05 24.55
C VAL A 31 -33.14 13.04 23.44
N PRO A 32 -33.31 14.36 23.67
CA PRO A 32 -32.93 15.34 22.66
C PRO A 32 -31.45 15.19 22.38
N LEU A 33 -31.12 14.79 21.14
CA LEU A 33 -29.74 14.65 20.69
C LEU A 33 -29.03 15.98 20.89
N THR A 34 -27.88 15.93 21.53
CA THR A 34 -27.02 17.11 21.69
C THR A 34 -26.58 17.57 20.30
N GLN A 35 -26.43 18.88 20.07
CA GLN A 35 -25.98 19.47 18.81
C GLN A 35 -24.72 18.77 18.28
N LYS A 36 -23.83 18.36 19.17
CA LYS A 36 -22.60 17.62 18.85
C LYS A 36 -22.86 16.18 18.32
N GLU A 37 -23.94 15.56 18.70
CA GLU A 37 -24.36 14.23 18.19
C GLU A 37 -25.02 14.39 16.83
N ILE A 38 -25.81 15.42 16.65
CA ILE A 38 -26.40 15.81 15.36
C ILE A 38 -25.28 16.09 14.35
N ASP A 39 -24.27 16.90 14.72
CA ASP A 39 -23.13 17.21 13.85
C ASP A 39 -22.28 15.97 13.50
N ARG A 40 -22.27 14.95 14.36
CA ARG A 40 -21.59 13.67 14.06
C ARG A 40 -22.38 12.79 13.09
N LEU A 41 -23.71 12.82 13.17
CA LEU A 41 -24.61 12.06 12.29
C LEU A 41 -24.65 12.65 10.87
N PHE A 42 -24.55 13.99 10.76
CA PHE A 42 -24.56 14.71 9.48
C PHE A 42 -23.16 15.10 8.99
N TRP A 43 -22.09 14.53 9.59
CA TRP A 43 -20.74 14.84 9.17
C TRP A 43 -20.46 14.35 7.75
N LYS A 44 -20.10 15.27 6.86
CA LYS A 44 -19.74 15.02 5.48
C LYS A 44 -18.27 15.43 5.23
N PRO A 45 -17.43 14.54 4.68
CA PRO A 45 -16.05 14.90 4.34
C PRO A 45 -16.02 15.90 3.19
N ASN A 46 -15.12 16.88 3.29
CA ASN A 46 -14.86 17.81 2.21
C ASN A 46 -13.77 17.25 1.30
N PRO A 47 -14.04 17.00 -0.02
CA PRO A 47 -13.09 16.38 -0.92
C PRO A 47 -11.75 17.12 -1.03
N MET A 48 -11.79 18.47 -1.06
CA MET A 48 -10.55 19.27 -1.14
C MET A 48 -9.71 19.15 0.14
N ARG A 49 -10.34 19.06 1.31
CA ARG A 49 -9.61 18.84 2.57
C ARG A 49 -8.98 17.46 2.62
N ALA A 50 -9.67 16.43 2.12
CA ALA A 50 -9.12 15.07 2.03
C ALA A 50 -7.86 15.03 1.16
N VAL A 51 -7.88 15.72 0.00
CA VAL A 51 -6.72 15.82 -0.90
C VAL A 51 -5.56 16.57 -0.23
N TRP A 52 -5.82 17.74 0.38
CA TRP A 52 -4.76 18.51 1.02
C TRP A 52 -4.12 17.77 2.20
N LEU A 53 -4.93 17.10 3.02
CA LEU A 53 -4.40 16.26 4.10
C LEU A 53 -3.58 15.09 3.56
N GLY A 54 -4.07 14.42 2.50
CA GLY A 54 -3.33 13.36 1.82
C GLY A 54 -2.04 13.86 1.17
N ALA A 55 -2.01 15.11 0.67
CA ALA A 55 -0.82 15.73 0.09
C ALA A 55 0.25 16.11 1.11
N VAL A 56 -0.11 16.35 2.37
CA VAL A 56 0.86 16.62 3.44
C VAL A 56 1.38 15.30 4.02
N LEU A 57 0.49 14.34 4.25
CA LEU A 57 0.84 13.03 4.82
C LEU A 57 0.11 11.93 4.05
N PRO A 58 0.85 10.98 3.43
CA PRO A 58 0.23 9.84 2.75
C PRO A 58 -0.68 9.08 3.71
N GLY A 59 -1.92 8.81 3.28
CA GLY A 59 -2.91 8.14 4.12
C GLY A 59 -3.78 9.06 4.98
N ALA A 60 -3.41 10.32 5.20
CA ALA A 60 -4.21 11.24 6.04
C ALA A 60 -5.58 11.58 5.40
N GLY A 61 -5.68 11.56 4.08
CA GLY A 61 -6.96 11.69 3.37
C GLY A 61 -7.92 10.56 3.68
N GLN A 62 -7.43 9.31 3.70
CA GLN A 62 -8.21 8.12 4.06
C GLN A 62 -8.64 8.13 5.54
N ILE A 63 -7.75 8.61 6.44
CA ILE A 63 -8.10 8.80 7.86
C ILE A 63 -9.21 9.84 7.99
N TYR A 64 -9.11 10.95 7.28
CA TYR A 64 -10.12 12.01 7.29
C TYR A 64 -11.47 11.49 6.77
N ASN A 65 -11.48 10.66 5.72
CA ASN A 65 -12.69 10.03 5.16
C ASN A 65 -13.21 8.85 6.00
N ARG A 66 -12.54 8.49 7.11
CA ARG A 66 -12.83 7.33 7.97
C ARG A 66 -12.72 5.97 7.26
N SER A 67 -12.03 5.91 6.12
CA SER A 67 -11.79 4.69 5.33
C SER A 67 -10.57 3.92 5.87
N TYR A 68 -10.58 3.58 7.16
CA TYR A 68 -9.44 2.98 7.88
C TYR A 68 -8.98 1.64 7.30
N TRP A 69 -9.88 0.89 6.67
CA TRP A 69 -9.56 -0.41 6.07
C TRP A 69 -8.60 -0.30 4.88
N LYS A 70 -8.53 0.89 4.22
CA LYS A 70 -7.61 1.17 3.12
C LYS A 70 -6.19 1.50 3.59
N LEU A 71 -6.01 1.91 4.84
CA LEU A 71 -4.69 2.31 5.37
C LEU A 71 -3.62 1.22 5.24
N PRO A 72 -3.88 -0.06 5.57
CA PRO A 72 -2.88 -1.11 5.40
C PRO A 72 -2.43 -1.26 3.94
N ILE A 73 -3.35 -1.08 2.98
CA ILE A 73 -3.05 -1.16 1.53
C ILE A 73 -2.18 0.02 1.11
N VAL A 74 -2.55 1.24 1.52
CA VAL A 74 -1.81 2.46 1.20
C VAL A 74 -0.40 2.41 1.78
N TYR A 75 -0.26 2.12 3.07
CA TYR A 75 1.05 2.03 3.71
C TYR A 75 1.89 0.86 3.19
N GLY A 76 1.26 -0.30 2.89
CA GLY A 76 1.94 -1.43 2.25
C GLY A 76 2.49 -1.07 0.87
N GLY A 77 1.71 -0.35 0.06
CA GLY A 77 2.14 0.18 -1.23
C GLY A 77 3.32 1.14 -1.10
N PHE A 78 3.26 2.10 -0.18
CA PHE A 78 4.36 3.04 0.07
C PHE A 78 5.63 2.35 0.59
N MET A 79 5.50 1.37 1.50
CA MET A 79 6.64 0.56 1.97
C MET A 79 7.32 -0.16 0.81
N GLY A 80 6.53 -0.76 -0.10
CA GLY A 80 7.05 -1.38 -1.32
C GLY A 80 7.79 -0.39 -2.23
N CYS A 81 7.23 0.81 -2.43
CA CYS A 81 7.86 1.86 -3.21
C CYS A 81 9.18 2.36 -2.59
N ILE A 82 9.20 2.61 -1.28
CA ILE A 82 10.41 3.02 -0.56
C ILE A 82 11.50 1.96 -0.67
N TYR A 83 11.13 0.68 -0.51
CA TYR A 83 12.05 -0.44 -0.68
C TYR A 83 12.62 -0.48 -2.10
N ALA A 84 11.78 -0.38 -3.13
CA ALA A 84 12.19 -0.41 -4.53
C ALA A 84 13.13 0.74 -4.88
N VAL A 85 12.82 1.98 -4.46
CA VAL A 85 13.68 3.16 -4.67
C VAL A 85 15.01 3.00 -3.94
N THR A 86 14.99 2.54 -2.70
CA THR A 86 16.21 2.36 -1.91
C THR A 86 17.10 1.30 -2.53
N TRP A 87 16.52 0.17 -2.95
CA TRP A 87 17.29 -0.90 -3.57
C TRP A 87 17.91 -0.47 -4.91
N THR A 88 17.10 0.09 -5.82
CA THR A 88 17.61 0.53 -7.13
C THR A 88 18.63 1.65 -7.00
N ASN A 89 18.47 2.55 -6.01
CA ASN A 89 19.45 3.59 -5.72
C ASN A 89 20.77 3.01 -5.19
N ASN A 90 20.73 2.01 -4.32
CA ASN A 90 21.96 1.36 -3.82
C ASN A 90 22.71 0.64 -4.94
N GLN A 91 22.00 -0.03 -5.86
CA GLN A 91 22.63 -0.62 -7.04
C GLN A 91 23.30 0.44 -7.93
N TYR A 92 22.58 1.55 -8.17
CA TYR A 92 23.15 2.66 -8.96
C TYR A 92 24.43 3.23 -8.31
N ILE A 93 24.42 3.45 -7.00
CA ILE A 93 25.59 3.96 -6.27
C ILE A 93 26.75 2.97 -6.37
N GLY A 94 26.51 1.66 -6.19
CA GLY A 94 27.53 0.63 -6.30
C GLY A 94 28.21 0.64 -7.68
N TYR A 95 27.43 0.62 -8.77
CA TYR A 95 27.99 0.66 -10.12
C TYR A 95 28.69 1.99 -10.44
N LYS A 96 28.17 3.11 -9.94
CA LYS A 96 28.79 4.43 -10.10
C LYS A 96 30.14 4.50 -9.41
N ASP A 97 30.26 4.01 -8.19
CA ASP A 97 31.51 4.04 -7.44
C ASP A 97 32.51 3.08 -8.06
N ALA A 98 32.11 1.89 -8.47
CA ALA A 98 32.97 0.94 -9.19
C ALA A 98 33.47 1.51 -10.52
N TYR A 99 32.60 2.16 -11.30
CA TYR A 99 33.00 2.81 -12.55
C TYR A 99 34.00 3.94 -12.30
N ARG A 100 33.78 4.74 -11.25
CA ARG A 100 34.67 5.84 -10.90
C ARG A 100 36.07 5.31 -10.49
N ASP A 101 36.11 4.31 -9.62
CA ASP A 101 37.33 3.79 -9.07
C ASP A 101 38.17 3.08 -10.15
N ILE A 102 37.56 2.26 -11.01
CA ILE A 102 38.32 1.65 -12.12
C ILE A 102 38.79 2.68 -13.13
N TYR A 103 38.04 3.76 -13.36
CA TYR A 103 38.46 4.85 -14.23
C TYR A 103 39.75 5.49 -13.73
N TYR A 104 39.85 5.82 -12.45
CA TYR A 104 41.04 6.40 -11.85
C TYR A 104 42.20 5.40 -11.81
N ASP A 105 41.93 4.13 -11.50
CA ASP A 105 42.97 3.11 -11.46
C ASP A 105 43.56 2.81 -12.86
N ILE A 106 42.77 2.89 -13.91
CA ILE A 106 43.29 2.79 -15.30
C ILE A 106 44.22 3.97 -15.62
N GLN A 107 43.83 5.19 -15.24
CA GLN A 107 44.63 6.39 -15.49
C GLN A 107 45.97 6.35 -14.72
N ASN A 108 45.96 5.79 -13.52
CA ASN A 108 47.15 5.72 -12.66
C ASN A 108 47.96 4.43 -12.86
N GLY A 109 47.48 3.48 -13.68
CA GLY A 109 48.14 2.18 -13.87
C GLY A 109 48.10 1.28 -12.62
N THR A 110 47.12 1.49 -11.72
CA THR A 110 46.99 0.80 -10.42
C THR A 110 45.86 -0.22 -10.39
N VAL A 111 45.38 -0.67 -11.55
CA VAL A 111 44.34 -1.69 -11.64
C VAL A 111 44.78 -2.99 -10.97
N SER A 112 43.97 -3.49 -10.05
CA SER A 112 44.30 -4.66 -9.23
C SER A 112 43.04 -5.50 -8.95
N ASP A 113 43.23 -6.81 -8.89
CA ASP A 113 42.19 -7.75 -8.45
C ASP A 113 42.05 -7.82 -6.91
N SER A 114 42.50 -6.79 -6.17
CA SER A 114 42.39 -6.71 -4.73
C SER A 114 40.92 -6.56 -4.29
N PRO A 115 40.43 -7.30 -3.25
CA PRO A 115 39.08 -7.22 -2.77
C PRO A 115 38.67 -5.85 -2.19
N ASP A 116 39.64 -4.99 -1.90
CA ASP A 116 39.38 -3.64 -1.35
C ASP A 116 38.83 -2.66 -2.39
N LYS A 117 38.90 -3.01 -3.66
CA LYS A 117 38.43 -2.15 -4.74
C LYS A 117 36.91 -2.35 -4.97
N SER A 118 36.17 -1.25 -5.09
CA SER A 118 34.72 -1.26 -5.27
C SER A 118 34.26 -2.02 -6.53
N TYR A 119 35.06 -1.97 -7.61
CA TYR A 119 34.75 -2.70 -8.85
C TYR A 119 34.92 -4.21 -8.71
N ASN A 120 35.81 -4.70 -7.81
CA ASN A 120 35.96 -6.14 -7.55
C ASN A 120 34.83 -6.71 -6.72
N ALA A 121 34.15 -5.91 -5.87
CA ALA A 121 32.98 -6.34 -5.13
C ALA A 121 31.77 -6.62 -6.05
N ILE A 122 31.79 -6.14 -7.29
CA ILE A 122 30.71 -6.32 -8.27
C ILE A 122 31.01 -7.50 -9.21
N LEU A 123 32.27 -7.96 -9.29
CA LEU A 123 32.63 -9.12 -10.10
C LEU A 123 31.88 -10.37 -9.59
N PRO A 124 31.31 -11.16 -10.51
CA PRO A 124 30.76 -12.46 -10.14
C PRO A 124 31.84 -13.38 -9.56
N GLU A 125 31.47 -14.27 -8.67
CA GLU A 125 32.41 -15.23 -8.07
C GLU A 125 33.14 -16.02 -9.16
N GLY A 126 34.46 -16.08 -9.04
CA GLY A 126 35.33 -16.80 -10.00
C GLY A 126 35.71 -16.01 -11.26
N TYR A 127 35.26 -14.78 -11.41
CA TYR A 127 35.68 -13.89 -12.50
C TYR A 127 36.79 -12.94 -12.04
N THR A 128 37.72 -12.63 -12.98
CA THR A 128 38.76 -11.63 -12.81
C THR A 128 38.58 -10.53 -13.86
N ILE A 129 39.20 -9.37 -13.65
CA ILE A 129 39.15 -8.27 -14.63
C ILE A 129 39.65 -8.76 -15.99
N GLN A 130 40.65 -9.64 -15.99
CA GLN A 130 41.21 -10.20 -17.23
C GLN A 130 40.19 -11.10 -17.96
N SER A 131 39.39 -11.90 -17.25
CA SER A 131 38.35 -12.73 -17.84
C SER A 131 37.19 -11.92 -18.43
N MET A 132 37.01 -10.68 -17.97
CA MET A 132 36.01 -9.72 -18.48
C MET A 132 36.49 -8.98 -19.76
N GLY A 133 37.65 -9.31 -20.27
CA GLY A 133 38.27 -8.67 -21.46
C GLY A 133 39.24 -7.54 -21.13
N GLY A 134 39.74 -7.50 -19.89
CA GLY A 134 40.67 -6.48 -19.40
C GLY A 134 39.96 -5.24 -18.84
N ALA A 135 40.74 -4.35 -18.25
CA ALA A 135 40.25 -3.20 -17.49
C ALA A 135 39.34 -2.27 -18.31
N SER A 136 39.72 -1.96 -19.57
CA SER A 136 38.92 -1.06 -20.43
C SER A 136 37.58 -1.66 -20.85
N ALA A 137 37.54 -2.97 -21.16
CA ALA A 137 36.31 -3.65 -21.49
C ALA A 137 35.38 -3.75 -20.26
N TYR A 138 35.97 -4.04 -19.09
CA TYR A 138 35.22 -4.09 -17.84
C TYR A 138 34.65 -2.72 -17.44
N GLN A 139 35.45 -1.63 -17.61
CA GLN A 139 34.98 -0.26 -17.41
C GLN A 139 33.77 0.06 -18.29
N SER A 140 33.78 -0.33 -19.56
CA SER A 140 32.64 -0.11 -20.48
C SER A 140 31.39 -0.84 -19.99
N ARG A 141 31.50 -2.07 -19.51
CA ARG A 141 30.39 -2.85 -18.93
C ARG A 141 29.85 -2.21 -17.65
N LEU A 142 30.75 -1.74 -16.78
CA LEU A 142 30.31 -1.01 -15.56
C LEU A 142 29.52 0.25 -15.92
N LYS A 143 29.90 0.94 -16.98
CA LYS A 143 29.15 2.10 -17.50
C LYS A 143 27.75 1.71 -17.97
N GLU A 144 27.63 0.62 -18.69
CA GLU A 144 26.33 0.09 -19.15
C GLU A 144 25.45 -0.30 -17.98
N TRP A 145 25.99 -1.00 -16.97
CA TRP A 145 25.26 -1.40 -15.76
C TRP A 145 24.85 -0.18 -14.92
N GLN A 146 25.74 0.83 -14.80
CA GLN A 146 25.41 2.10 -14.18
C GLN A 146 24.23 2.78 -14.88
N ASN A 147 24.26 2.86 -16.22
CA ASN A 147 23.16 3.49 -16.99
C ASN A 147 21.86 2.70 -16.90
N ALA A 148 21.90 1.36 -16.86
CA ALA A 148 20.74 0.52 -16.66
C ALA A 148 20.13 0.73 -15.25
N SER A 149 20.99 0.75 -14.22
CA SER A 149 20.58 0.98 -12.84
C SER A 149 20.03 2.39 -12.61
N LEU A 150 20.58 3.39 -13.30
CA LEU A 150 20.04 4.75 -13.31
C LEU A 150 18.60 4.77 -13.81
N ARG A 151 18.34 4.13 -14.96
CA ARG A 151 16.98 4.04 -15.53
C ARG A 151 16.01 3.30 -14.58
N ASN A 152 16.46 2.22 -13.97
CA ASN A 152 15.63 1.46 -13.01
C ASN A 152 15.29 2.30 -11.78
N ARG A 153 16.26 3.08 -11.26
CA ARG A 153 16.02 4.01 -10.16
C ARG A 153 15.00 5.07 -10.55
N ASP A 154 15.18 5.71 -11.71
CA ASP A 154 14.29 6.78 -12.17
C ASP A 154 12.88 6.26 -12.43
N LEU A 155 12.73 5.05 -12.97
CA LEU A 155 11.44 4.36 -13.09
C LEU A 155 10.81 4.09 -11.71
N SER A 156 11.59 3.63 -10.72
CA SER A 156 11.07 3.40 -9.37
C SER A 156 10.56 4.69 -8.72
N ILE A 157 11.25 5.81 -8.92
CA ILE A 157 10.81 7.12 -8.45
C ILE A 157 9.50 7.52 -9.15
N LEU A 158 9.43 7.36 -10.47
CA LEU A 158 8.21 7.67 -11.24
C LEU A 158 7.01 6.85 -10.78
N VAL A 159 7.19 5.54 -10.57
CA VAL A 159 6.14 4.66 -10.04
C VAL A 159 5.70 5.11 -8.65
N THR A 160 6.63 5.52 -7.80
CA THR A 160 6.31 6.05 -6.46
C THR A 160 5.43 7.30 -6.55
N VAL A 161 5.74 8.22 -7.46
CA VAL A 161 4.92 9.43 -7.69
C VAL A 161 3.53 9.06 -8.20
N LEU A 162 3.42 8.07 -9.11
CA LEU A 162 2.13 7.59 -9.60
C LEU A 162 1.27 6.95 -8.49
N VAL A 163 1.86 6.10 -7.67
CA VAL A 163 1.17 5.49 -6.51
C VAL A 163 0.68 6.58 -5.54
N TYR A 164 1.50 7.61 -5.32
CA TYR A 164 1.09 8.75 -4.51
C TYR A 164 -0.09 9.51 -5.11
N ALA A 165 -0.04 9.83 -6.41
CA ALA A 165 -1.13 10.51 -7.10
C ALA A 165 -2.43 9.69 -7.05
N LEU A 166 -2.35 8.36 -7.26
CA LEU A 166 -3.51 7.47 -7.14
C LEU A 166 -4.10 7.47 -5.74
N SER A 167 -3.26 7.51 -4.69
CA SER A 167 -3.73 7.61 -3.31
C SER A 167 -4.49 8.92 -3.03
N LEU A 168 -4.09 10.04 -3.65
CA LEU A 168 -4.81 11.31 -3.53
C LEU A 168 -6.15 11.28 -4.27
N ILE A 169 -6.17 10.70 -5.48
CA ILE A 169 -7.40 10.53 -6.26
C ILE A 169 -8.38 9.64 -5.50
N ASP A 170 -7.91 8.52 -4.93
CA ASP A 170 -8.75 7.63 -4.10
C ASP A 170 -9.38 8.39 -2.92
N ALA A 171 -8.59 9.19 -2.19
CA ALA A 171 -9.11 9.99 -1.09
C ALA A 171 -10.14 11.04 -1.54
N TYR A 172 -9.95 11.63 -2.72
CA TYR A 172 -10.89 12.58 -3.32
C TYR A 172 -12.21 11.89 -3.68
N VAL A 173 -12.12 10.74 -4.38
CA VAL A 173 -13.30 9.97 -4.82
C VAL A 173 -14.10 9.44 -3.62
N ASP A 174 -13.43 8.92 -2.59
CA ASP A 174 -14.09 8.48 -1.37
C ASP A 174 -14.90 9.61 -0.70
N ALA A 175 -14.33 10.82 -0.64
CA ALA A 175 -15.02 11.96 -0.07
C ALA A 175 -16.22 12.43 -0.93
N GLN A 176 -16.12 12.29 -2.25
CA GLN A 176 -17.22 12.60 -3.18
C GLN A 176 -18.37 11.58 -3.10
N LEU A 177 -18.01 10.30 -2.98
CA LEU A 177 -18.97 9.20 -2.96
C LEU A 177 -19.53 8.92 -1.55
N PHE A 178 -19.14 9.71 -0.55
CA PHE A 178 -19.57 9.49 0.83
C PHE A 178 -21.09 9.50 1.01
N ASP A 179 -21.81 10.31 0.21
CA ASP A 179 -23.29 10.37 0.23
C ASP A 179 -23.95 9.26 -0.59
N PHE A 180 -23.20 8.55 -1.44
CA PHE A 180 -23.71 7.44 -2.25
C PHE A 180 -23.60 6.13 -1.49
N ASP A 181 -24.22 6.05 -0.32
CA ASP A 181 -24.36 4.79 0.41
C ASP A 181 -25.50 3.98 -0.22
N ILE A 182 -25.12 3.05 -1.10
CA ILE A 182 -26.07 2.14 -1.80
C ILE A 182 -26.60 1.08 -0.83
N SER A 183 -26.06 0.99 0.38
CA SER A 183 -26.38 -0.08 1.32
C SER A 183 -27.73 0.05 2.00
N ASN A 184 -28.38 1.21 1.94
CA ASN A 184 -29.67 1.43 2.62
C ASN A 184 -30.90 1.00 1.81
N ASP A 185 -30.78 0.81 0.49
CA ASP A 185 -31.93 0.51 -0.35
C ASP A 185 -32.12 -0.99 -0.67
N LEU A 186 -31.14 -1.83 -0.35
CA LEU A 186 -31.23 -3.27 -0.60
C LEU A 186 -31.44 -4.03 0.70
N SER A 187 -32.69 -4.18 1.13
CA SER A 187 -33.02 -5.03 2.27
C SER A 187 -33.56 -6.38 1.81
N LEU A 188 -32.85 -7.46 2.17
CA LEU A 188 -33.31 -8.82 2.00
C LEU A 188 -34.12 -9.21 3.24
N ASN A 189 -35.45 -9.27 3.10
CA ASN A 189 -36.31 -9.70 4.18
C ASN A 189 -36.69 -11.18 3.98
N VAL A 190 -36.19 -12.03 4.87
CA VAL A 190 -36.44 -13.46 4.87
C VAL A 190 -37.45 -13.77 6.01
N THR A 191 -38.72 -13.98 5.67
CA THR A 191 -39.74 -14.33 6.67
C THR A 191 -40.15 -15.78 6.50
N PRO A 192 -39.89 -16.65 7.48
CA PRO A 192 -40.48 -17.98 7.50
C PRO A 192 -41.95 -17.87 7.88
N GLN A 193 -42.83 -18.42 7.06
CA GLN A 193 -44.28 -18.49 7.34
C GLN A 193 -44.70 -19.95 7.40
N LEU A 194 -45.51 -20.24 8.41
CA LEU A 194 -46.12 -21.54 8.55
C LEU A 194 -47.59 -21.40 8.18
N TYR A 195 -48.02 -22.05 7.10
CA TYR A 195 -49.40 -22.13 6.69
C TYR A 195 -50.02 -23.48 7.06
N TYR A 196 -51.28 -23.44 7.45
CA TYR A 196 -52.10 -24.64 7.59
C TYR A 196 -52.97 -24.77 6.34
N ASP A 197 -52.75 -25.83 5.58
CA ASP A 197 -53.60 -26.12 4.43
C ASP A 197 -54.98 -26.60 4.88
N LEU A 198 -55.96 -26.49 3.99
CA LEU A 198 -57.35 -26.94 4.24
C LEU A 198 -57.46 -28.41 4.68
N HIS A 199 -56.41 -29.20 4.49
CA HIS A 199 -56.27 -30.60 4.93
C HIS A 199 -55.50 -30.74 6.25
N ASN A 200 -55.31 -29.63 7.01
CA ASN A 200 -54.61 -29.59 8.29
C ASN A 200 -53.15 -30.08 8.26
N GLN A 201 -52.53 -30.03 7.08
CA GLN A 201 -51.08 -30.29 6.93
C GLN A 201 -50.25 -29.03 7.13
N ARG A 202 -49.13 -29.15 7.87
CA ARG A 202 -48.19 -28.03 8.13
C ARG A 202 -47.27 -27.87 6.94
N THR A 203 -47.40 -26.78 6.21
CA THR A 203 -46.46 -26.41 5.12
C THR A 203 -45.60 -25.24 5.59
N ALA A 204 -44.31 -25.40 5.48
CA ALA A 204 -43.35 -24.33 5.76
C ALA A 204 -43.00 -23.63 4.45
N GLU A 205 -43.22 -22.33 4.37
CA GLU A 205 -42.90 -21.49 3.23
C GLU A 205 -41.85 -20.43 3.66
N ILE A 206 -40.84 -20.22 2.85
CA ILE A 206 -39.87 -19.16 3.06
C ILE A 206 -40.15 -18.07 2.04
N LYS A 207 -40.63 -16.93 2.50
CA LYS A 207 -40.90 -15.76 1.67
C LYS A 207 -39.61 -14.89 1.60
N LEU A 208 -39.04 -14.76 0.40
CA LEU A 208 -37.93 -13.89 0.09
C LEU A 208 -38.48 -12.61 -0.55
N ALA A 209 -38.36 -11.49 0.13
CA ALA A 209 -38.70 -10.18 -0.42
C ALA A 209 -37.42 -9.34 -0.54
N ILE A 210 -37.10 -8.92 -1.76
CA ILE A 210 -36.04 -7.95 -2.05
C ILE A 210 -36.74 -6.61 -2.24
N GLN A 211 -36.41 -5.64 -1.40
CA GLN A 211 -36.90 -4.28 -1.50
C GLN A 211 -35.79 -3.41 -2.10
N PHE A 212 -36.13 -2.74 -3.22
CA PHE A 212 -35.23 -1.84 -3.95
C PHE A 212 -35.49 -0.41 -3.50
#